data_041136080d365df2155814fd9ee2454d
#
_entry.id   041136080d365df2155814fd9ee2454d
#
_cell.length_a   1.000
_cell.length_b   1.000
_cell.length_c   1.000
_cell.angle_alpha   90.00
_cell.angle_beta   90.00
_cell.angle_gamma   90.00
#
_symmetry.space_group_name_H-M   'P 1'
#
loop_
_entity.id
_entity.type
_entity.pdbx_description
1 polymer ?
#
loop_
_entity_poly.entity_id
_entity_poly.type
_entity_poly.pdbx_seq_one_letter_code
_entity_poly.pdbx_strand_id
1 'polypeptide(L)'
;MKKLIISGLAIWLFCLSASAQQTNLQNAVTKLDKAKTVKDYAAIEQDFVKIAGSQPKDWLPNYYAAYCNARIGFLLQDDGESIEAYSNRGEAQAKRAESLLDKVNQKKELAEVYTVLSMINQSKVFINMMTYGPKYGPLAQQYLNQAKQLNPDNPRTIYLMAWFKYNTPKMWGGDKDLAKQLATQSLKMLQNTETSINPHWGKAEDQELLSKYK
;
A
#
# COMPACT_ATOMS: atom_id res chain seq x y z
N MET A 1 -45.55 -23.80 3.59
CA MET A 1 -44.29 -24.55 3.69
C MET A 1 -43.29 -24.29 2.56
N LYS A 2 -43.69 -24.13 1.29
CA LYS A 2 -42.77 -23.85 0.16
C LYS A 2 -41.98 -22.51 0.25
N LYS A 3 -42.54 -21.48 0.85
CA LYS A 3 -41.88 -20.17 0.97
C LYS A 3 -40.70 -20.10 1.98
N LEU A 4 -40.72 -20.96 3.00
CA LEU A 4 -39.64 -21.06 4.01
C LEU A 4 -38.39 -21.76 3.49
N ILE A 5 -38.53 -22.72 2.56
CA ILE A 5 -37.43 -23.48 1.97
C ILE A 5 -36.60 -22.57 1.02
N ILE A 6 -37.26 -21.67 0.28
CA ILE A 6 -36.58 -20.75 -0.65
C ILE A 6 -35.71 -19.73 0.11
N SER A 7 -36.18 -19.23 1.27
CA SER A 7 -35.39 -18.31 2.11
C SER A 7 -34.13 -18.97 2.69
N GLY A 8 -34.22 -20.24 3.10
CA GLY A 8 -33.07 -20.97 3.63
C GLY A 8 -31.98 -21.22 2.58
N LEU A 9 -32.37 -21.54 1.35
CA LEU A 9 -31.43 -21.83 0.25
C LEU A 9 -30.68 -20.54 -0.19
N ALA A 10 -31.36 -19.38 -0.22
CA ALA A 10 -30.75 -18.09 -0.57
C ALA A 10 -29.70 -17.66 0.47
N ILE A 11 -29.95 -17.86 1.75
CA ILE A 11 -29.00 -17.53 2.84
C ILE A 11 -27.75 -18.45 2.75
N TRP A 12 -27.92 -19.72 2.44
CA TRP A 12 -26.81 -20.68 2.31
C TRP A 12 -25.87 -20.34 1.13
N LEU A 13 -26.43 -19.95 -0.02
CA LEU A 13 -25.68 -19.53 -1.20
C LEU A 13 -24.87 -18.22 -0.93
N PHE A 14 -25.41 -17.32 -0.11
CA PHE A 14 -24.73 -16.08 0.24
C PHE A 14 -23.53 -16.30 1.16
N CYS A 15 -23.62 -17.22 2.13
CA CYS A 15 -22.51 -17.59 3.01
C CYS A 15 -21.35 -18.27 2.28
N LEU A 16 -21.64 -19.13 1.29
CA LEU A 16 -20.63 -19.80 0.49
C LEU A 16 -19.84 -18.83 -0.40
N SER A 17 -20.51 -17.80 -0.95
CA SER A 17 -19.85 -16.78 -1.75
C SER A 17 -18.91 -15.89 -0.92
N ALA A 18 -19.30 -15.50 0.28
CA ALA A 18 -18.48 -14.67 1.16
C ALA A 18 -17.19 -15.41 1.59
N SER A 19 -17.30 -16.69 1.94
CA SER A 19 -16.15 -17.51 2.31
C SER A 19 -15.16 -17.72 1.15
N ALA A 20 -15.64 -17.95 -0.06
CA ALA A 20 -14.81 -18.08 -1.26
C ALA A 20 -14.10 -16.77 -1.61
N GLN A 21 -14.76 -15.62 -1.44
CA GLN A 21 -14.19 -14.31 -1.69
C GLN A 21 -13.07 -13.96 -0.69
N GLN A 22 -13.26 -14.26 0.59
CA GLN A 22 -12.24 -14.06 1.62
C GLN A 22 -11.02 -14.97 1.37
N THR A 23 -11.23 -16.22 0.94
CA THR A 23 -10.16 -17.14 0.57
C THR A 23 -9.34 -16.62 -0.61
N ASN A 24 -9.97 -16.02 -1.62
CA ASN A 24 -9.28 -15.45 -2.78
C ASN A 24 -8.39 -14.25 -2.37
N LEU A 25 -8.89 -13.37 -1.52
CA LEU A 25 -8.11 -12.24 -1.00
C LEU A 25 -6.92 -12.71 -0.16
N GLN A 26 -7.13 -13.68 0.74
CA GLN A 26 -6.05 -14.26 1.54
C GLN A 26 -4.96 -14.90 0.67
N ASN A 27 -5.35 -15.63 -0.38
CA ASN A 27 -4.40 -16.23 -1.31
C ASN A 27 -3.59 -15.18 -2.06
N ALA A 28 -4.22 -14.09 -2.51
CA ALA A 28 -3.52 -13.00 -3.18
C ALA A 28 -2.54 -12.29 -2.24
N VAL A 29 -2.91 -12.04 -0.99
CA VAL A 29 -2.03 -11.47 0.05
C VAL A 29 -0.86 -12.42 0.33
N THR A 30 -1.09 -13.71 0.46
CA THR A 30 -0.02 -14.72 0.66
C THR A 30 0.97 -14.77 -0.52
N LYS A 31 0.52 -14.53 -1.75
CA LYS A 31 1.43 -14.37 -2.90
C LYS A 31 2.22 -13.07 -2.80
N LEU A 32 1.56 -11.98 -2.38
CA LEU A 32 2.18 -10.66 -2.21
C LEU A 32 3.33 -10.69 -1.22
N ASP A 33 3.20 -11.44 -0.13
CA ASP A 33 4.26 -11.60 0.88
C ASP A 33 5.55 -12.23 0.34
N LYS A 34 5.45 -12.90 -0.82
CA LYS A 34 6.58 -13.57 -1.49
C LYS A 34 7.08 -12.80 -2.71
N ALA A 35 6.40 -11.73 -3.11
CA ALA A 35 6.73 -10.95 -4.30
C ALA A 35 8.05 -10.20 -4.14
N LYS A 36 8.91 -10.25 -5.16
CA LYS A 36 10.21 -9.58 -5.17
C LYS A 36 10.50 -8.84 -6.46
N THR A 37 9.86 -9.21 -7.56
CA THR A 37 10.17 -8.68 -8.88
C THR A 37 9.00 -7.87 -9.45
N VAL A 38 9.27 -7.01 -10.43
CA VAL A 38 8.24 -6.29 -11.19
C VAL A 38 7.19 -7.25 -11.74
N LYS A 39 7.63 -8.41 -12.26
CA LYS A 39 6.74 -9.45 -12.81
C LYS A 39 5.80 -10.02 -11.74
N ASP A 40 6.32 -10.28 -10.53
CA ASP A 40 5.50 -10.81 -9.43
C ASP A 40 4.42 -9.80 -9.05
N TYR A 41 4.81 -8.55 -8.77
CA TYR A 41 3.87 -7.49 -8.40
C TYR A 41 2.84 -7.22 -9.49
N ALA A 42 3.23 -7.22 -10.77
CA ALA A 42 2.30 -7.02 -11.88
C ALA A 42 1.26 -8.15 -12.01
N ALA A 43 1.67 -9.41 -11.80
CA ALA A 43 0.75 -10.55 -11.82
C ALA A 43 -0.23 -10.51 -10.63
N ILE A 44 0.27 -10.17 -9.45
CA ILE A 44 -0.54 -10.09 -8.22
C ILE A 44 -1.50 -8.90 -8.27
N GLU A 45 -1.08 -7.77 -8.84
CA GLU A 45 -1.95 -6.62 -9.10
C GLU A 45 -3.19 -7.03 -9.87
N GLN A 46 -3.05 -7.85 -10.93
CA GLN A 46 -4.18 -8.35 -11.71
C GLN A 46 -5.11 -9.26 -10.88
N ASP A 47 -4.57 -10.06 -9.94
CA ASP A 47 -5.39 -10.83 -9.02
C ASP A 47 -6.24 -9.90 -8.13
N PHE A 48 -5.65 -8.84 -7.55
CA PHE A 48 -6.38 -7.86 -6.75
C PHE A 48 -7.41 -7.07 -7.54
N VAL A 49 -7.14 -6.72 -8.80
CA VAL A 49 -8.11 -6.06 -9.69
C VAL A 49 -9.34 -6.95 -9.93
N LYS A 50 -9.14 -8.25 -10.15
CA LYS A 50 -10.26 -9.21 -10.29
C LYS A 50 -11.07 -9.31 -9.01
N ILE A 51 -10.41 -9.36 -7.85
CA ILE A 51 -11.07 -9.41 -6.54
C ILE A 51 -11.86 -8.11 -6.31
N ALA A 52 -11.29 -6.92 -6.59
CA ALA A 52 -11.98 -5.64 -6.49
C ALA A 52 -13.25 -5.59 -7.36
N GLY A 53 -13.21 -6.19 -8.56
CA GLY A 53 -14.38 -6.31 -9.43
C GLY A 53 -15.50 -7.16 -8.84
N SER A 54 -15.16 -8.22 -8.11
CA SER A 54 -16.13 -9.09 -7.42
C SER A 54 -16.58 -8.55 -6.05
N GLN A 55 -15.82 -7.62 -5.47
CA GLN A 55 -16.05 -7.00 -4.16
C GLN A 55 -16.06 -5.46 -4.26
N PRO A 56 -17.02 -4.86 -5.00
CA PRO A 56 -16.96 -3.44 -5.38
C PRO A 56 -17.09 -2.44 -4.22
N LYS A 57 -17.46 -2.93 -3.02
CA LYS A 57 -17.58 -2.14 -1.79
C LYS A 57 -16.39 -2.31 -0.84
N ASP A 58 -15.49 -3.26 -1.11
CA ASP A 58 -14.31 -3.48 -0.29
C ASP A 58 -13.14 -2.61 -0.81
N TRP A 59 -12.58 -1.83 0.09
CA TRP A 59 -11.44 -0.94 -0.21
C TRP A 59 -10.13 -1.72 -0.35
N LEU A 60 -10.00 -2.84 0.35
CA LEU A 60 -8.74 -3.54 0.57
C LEU A 60 -8.13 -4.12 -0.72
N PRO A 61 -8.88 -4.75 -1.64
CA PRO A 61 -8.33 -5.19 -2.93
C PRO A 61 -7.79 -4.03 -3.78
N ASN A 62 -8.47 -2.88 -3.79
CA ASN A 62 -7.99 -1.69 -4.50
C ASN A 62 -6.71 -1.12 -3.85
N TYR A 63 -6.62 -1.13 -2.52
CA TYR A 63 -5.43 -0.75 -1.78
C TYR A 63 -4.22 -1.63 -2.16
N TYR A 64 -4.39 -2.95 -2.17
CA TYR A 64 -3.30 -3.85 -2.52
C TYR A 64 -2.89 -3.78 -3.99
N ALA A 65 -3.83 -3.58 -4.91
CA ALA A 65 -3.52 -3.32 -6.30
C ALA A 65 -2.67 -2.03 -6.45
N ALA A 66 -3.05 -0.97 -5.74
CA ALA A 66 -2.29 0.28 -5.69
C ALA A 66 -0.89 0.09 -5.09
N TYR A 67 -0.78 -0.67 -4.00
CA TYR A 67 0.50 -1.00 -3.37
C TYR A 67 1.42 -1.77 -4.32
N CYS A 68 0.91 -2.75 -5.06
CA CYS A 68 1.70 -3.46 -6.09
C CYS A 68 2.28 -2.47 -7.11
N ASN A 69 1.48 -1.56 -7.64
CA ASN A 69 1.94 -0.55 -8.58
C ASN A 69 2.95 0.44 -7.96
N ALA A 70 2.76 0.81 -6.69
CA ALA A 70 3.75 1.63 -5.96
C ALA A 70 5.10 0.88 -5.83
N ARG A 71 5.08 -0.41 -5.45
CA ARG A 71 6.29 -1.24 -5.36
C ARG A 71 7.01 -1.38 -6.69
N ILE A 72 6.27 -1.56 -7.79
CA ILE A 72 6.85 -1.58 -9.13
C ILE A 72 7.59 -0.28 -9.42
N GLY A 73 6.98 0.87 -9.10
CA GLY A 73 7.63 2.16 -9.29
C GLY A 73 8.94 2.31 -8.51
N PHE A 74 9.02 1.76 -7.29
CA PHE A 74 10.26 1.75 -6.51
C PHE A 74 11.32 0.77 -7.07
N LEU A 75 10.89 -0.36 -7.64
CA LEU A 75 11.80 -1.32 -8.28
C LEU A 75 12.35 -0.80 -9.61
N LEU A 76 11.64 0.09 -10.27
CA LEU A 76 12.01 0.70 -11.56
C LEU A 76 12.63 2.10 -11.39
N GLN A 77 13.11 2.48 -10.20
CA GLN A 77 13.63 3.84 -9.96
C GLN A 77 14.74 4.28 -10.93
N ASP A 78 15.47 3.32 -11.52
CA ASP A 78 16.53 3.56 -12.52
C ASP A 78 16.02 3.44 -13.98
N ASP A 79 14.73 3.10 -14.19
CA ASP A 79 14.04 3.00 -15.48
C ASP A 79 12.76 3.85 -15.45
N GLY A 80 12.92 5.16 -15.41
CA GLY A 80 11.83 6.12 -15.24
C GLY A 80 10.72 6.01 -16.27
N GLU A 81 11.04 5.70 -17.53
CA GLU A 81 10.06 5.62 -18.62
C GLU A 81 8.99 4.55 -18.36
N SER A 82 9.38 3.45 -17.74
CA SER A 82 8.47 2.34 -17.41
C SER A 82 7.54 2.65 -16.23
N ILE A 83 7.82 3.65 -15.40
CA ILE A 83 7.07 3.94 -14.16
C ILE A 83 5.68 4.53 -14.43
N GLU A 84 5.54 5.39 -15.45
CA GLU A 84 4.34 6.24 -15.61
C GLU A 84 3.04 5.42 -15.67
N ALA A 85 3.03 4.35 -16.46
CA ALA A 85 1.85 3.51 -16.60
C ALA A 85 1.44 2.85 -15.27
N TYR A 86 2.41 2.38 -14.49
CA TYR A 86 2.17 1.77 -13.18
C TYR A 86 1.70 2.80 -12.15
N SER A 87 2.39 3.93 -12.05
CA SER A 87 2.02 4.98 -11.09
C SER A 87 0.64 5.57 -11.36
N ASN A 88 0.23 5.73 -12.62
CA ASN A 88 -1.10 6.21 -12.98
C ASN A 88 -2.20 5.19 -12.63
N ARG A 89 -1.98 3.88 -12.89
CA ARG A 89 -2.91 2.83 -12.45
C ARG A 89 -3.00 2.77 -10.93
N GLY A 90 -1.86 2.78 -10.26
CA GLY A 90 -1.80 2.76 -8.80
C GLY A 90 -2.53 3.94 -8.16
N GLU A 91 -2.39 5.14 -8.72
CA GLU A 91 -3.12 6.32 -8.23
C GLU A 91 -4.64 6.16 -8.38
N ALA A 92 -5.11 5.68 -9.54
CA ALA A 92 -6.54 5.44 -9.76
C ALA A 92 -7.10 4.40 -8.76
N GLN A 93 -6.36 3.31 -8.52
CA GLN A 93 -6.73 2.26 -7.55
C GLN A 93 -6.73 2.78 -6.11
N ALA A 94 -5.71 3.54 -5.69
CA ALA A 94 -5.66 4.14 -4.36
C ALA A 94 -6.79 5.15 -4.15
N LYS A 95 -7.10 5.97 -5.15
CA LYS A 95 -8.26 6.88 -5.12
C LYS A 95 -9.59 6.13 -5.06
N ARG A 96 -9.70 4.97 -5.72
CA ARG A 96 -10.87 4.10 -5.58
C ARG A 96 -10.96 3.55 -4.15
N ALA A 97 -9.87 3.06 -3.56
CA ALA A 97 -9.84 2.62 -2.18
C ALA A 97 -10.26 3.76 -1.21
N GLU A 98 -9.72 4.98 -1.38
CA GLU A 98 -10.10 6.17 -0.62
C GLU A 98 -11.61 6.45 -0.68
N SER A 99 -12.21 6.34 -1.87
CA SER A 99 -13.64 6.62 -2.09
C SER A 99 -14.59 5.63 -1.42
N LEU A 100 -14.09 4.47 -1.03
CA LEU A 100 -14.86 3.41 -0.37
C LEU A 100 -14.80 3.49 1.16
N LEU A 101 -13.96 4.37 1.71
CA LEU A 101 -13.76 4.52 3.15
C LEU A 101 -14.62 5.65 3.73
N ASP A 102 -15.15 5.41 4.92
CA ASP A 102 -15.70 6.46 5.77
C ASP A 102 -14.55 7.28 6.38
N LYS A 103 -14.41 8.52 5.94
CA LYS A 103 -13.32 9.41 6.32
C LYS A 103 -13.33 9.80 7.81
N VAL A 104 -14.45 9.62 8.51
CA VAL A 104 -14.60 9.94 9.93
C VAL A 104 -14.26 8.73 10.80
N ASN A 105 -14.81 7.56 10.44
CA ASN A 105 -14.75 6.35 11.28
C ASN A 105 -13.60 5.41 10.90
N GLN A 106 -13.09 5.46 9.66
CA GLN A 106 -12.04 4.57 9.15
C GLN A 106 -10.71 5.29 8.95
N LYS A 107 -10.26 6.04 9.97
CA LYS A 107 -9.03 6.84 9.92
C LYS A 107 -7.76 6.00 9.75
N LYS A 108 -7.72 4.80 10.34
CA LYS A 108 -6.56 3.90 10.25
C LYS A 108 -6.39 3.37 8.82
N GLU A 109 -7.49 2.94 8.22
CA GLU A 109 -7.54 2.46 6.84
C GLU A 109 -7.21 3.59 5.85
N LEU A 110 -7.72 4.79 6.11
CA LEU A 110 -7.41 5.96 5.29
C LEU A 110 -5.92 6.34 5.38
N ALA A 111 -5.29 6.19 6.54
CA ALA A 111 -3.85 6.39 6.71
C ALA A 111 -3.03 5.39 5.87
N GLU A 112 -3.47 4.12 5.76
CA GLU A 112 -2.87 3.13 4.86
C GLU A 112 -2.92 3.59 3.40
N VAL A 113 -4.11 4.02 2.95
CA VAL A 113 -4.30 4.49 1.57
C VAL A 113 -3.43 5.71 1.28
N TYR A 114 -3.33 6.66 2.21
CA TYR A 114 -2.49 7.85 2.04
C TYR A 114 -1.00 7.52 2.07
N THR A 115 -0.58 6.50 2.82
CA THR A 115 0.79 5.99 2.76
C THR A 115 1.12 5.45 1.37
N VAL A 116 0.22 4.68 0.76
CA VAL A 116 0.41 4.18 -0.62
C VAL A 116 0.35 5.31 -1.66
N LEU A 117 -0.55 6.31 -1.50
CA LEU A 117 -0.57 7.49 -2.36
C LEU A 117 0.73 8.31 -2.27
N SER A 118 1.33 8.39 -1.09
CA SER A 118 2.67 8.98 -0.92
C SER A 118 3.73 8.21 -1.72
N MET A 119 3.75 6.88 -1.62
CA MET A 119 4.67 6.03 -2.41
C MET A 119 4.48 6.24 -3.92
N ILE A 120 3.23 6.25 -4.40
CA ILE A 120 2.92 6.44 -5.82
C ILE A 120 3.41 7.81 -6.31
N ASN A 121 3.18 8.88 -5.55
CA ASN A 121 3.67 10.19 -5.94
C ASN A 121 5.20 10.27 -5.89
N GLN A 122 5.84 9.57 -4.93
CA GLN A 122 7.30 9.44 -4.92
C GLN A 122 7.81 8.67 -6.14
N SER A 123 7.15 7.60 -6.57
CA SER A 123 7.58 6.87 -7.77
C SER A 123 7.49 7.73 -9.04
N LYS A 124 6.51 8.64 -9.12
CA LYS A 124 6.44 9.62 -10.23
C LYS A 124 7.67 10.56 -10.27
N VAL A 125 8.28 10.87 -9.12
CA VAL A 125 9.52 11.67 -9.08
C VAL A 125 10.66 10.93 -9.81
N PHE A 126 10.70 9.61 -9.76
CA PHE A 126 11.74 8.82 -10.41
C PHE A 126 11.64 8.84 -11.95
N ILE A 127 10.47 9.16 -12.53
CA ILE A 127 10.30 9.29 -13.99
C ILE A 127 11.31 10.32 -14.55
N ASN A 128 11.36 11.49 -13.93
CA ASN A 128 12.34 12.52 -14.20
C ASN A 128 12.38 13.49 -13.00
N MET A 129 13.44 13.43 -12.23
CA MET A 129 13.56 14.19 -10.98
C MET A 129 13.47 15.71 -11.21
N MET A 130 14.01 16.22 -12.32
CA MET A 130 14.00 17.66 -12.63
C MET A 130 12.62 18.18 -13.01
N THR A 131 11.86 17.40 -13.78
CA THR A 131 10.54 17.80 -14.31
C THR A 131 9.40 17.41 -13.35
N TYR A 132 9.45 16.20 -12.82
CA TYR A 132 8.39 15.63 -11.97
C TYR A 132 8.62 15.88 -10.47
N GLY A 133 9.87 16.07 -10.04
CA GLY A 133 10.22 16.33 -8.64
C GLY A 133 9.48 17.51 -8.03
N PRO A 134 9.49 18.70 -8.65
CA PRO A 134 8.79 19.89 -8.13
C PRO A 134 7.27 19.71 -8.01
N LYS A 135 6.68 18.86 -8.84
CA LYS A 135 5.24 18.58 -8.86
C LYS A 135 4.83 17.48 -7.87
N TYR A 136 5.49 16.35 -7.92
CA TYR A 136 5.06 15.15 -7.21
C TYR A 136 5.73 14.96 -5.85
N GLY A 137 6.92 15.52 -5.63
CA GLY A 137 7.59 15.49 -4.32
C GLY A 137 6.76 16.12 -3.20
N PRO A 138 6.27 17.37 -3.37
CA PRO A 138 5.36 17.98 -2.39
C PRO A 138 4.07 17.19 -2.16
N LEU A 139 3.50 16.58 -3.20
CA LEU A 139 2.30 15.74 -3.07
C LEU A 139 2.58 14.46 -2.28
N ALA A 140 3.73 13.80 -2.53
CA ALA A 140 4.14 12.64 -1.75
C ALA A 140 4.28 12.99 -0.27
N GLN A 141 4.92 14.13 0.05
CA GLN A 141 5.07 14.59 1.42
C GLN A 141 3.72 14.97 2.06
N GLN A 142 2.82 15.59 1.30
CA GLN A 142 1.47 15.94 1.78
C GLN A 142 0.68 14.70 2.19
N TYR A 143 0.63 13.66 1.34
CA TYR A 143 -0.04 12.41 1.69
C TYR A 143 0.59 11.72 2.89
N LEU A 144 1.93 11.72 2.99
CA LEU A 144 2.62 11.16 4.14
C LEU A 144 2.27 11.87 5.45
N ASN A 145 2.21 13.19 5.43
CA ASN A 145 1.82 13.99 6.58
C ASN A 145 0.36 13.74 6.98
N GLN A 146 -0.55 13.63 6.01
CA GLN A 146 -1.94 13.29 6.26
C GLN A 146 -2.07 11.88 6.86
N ALA A 147 -1.34 10.88 6.34
CA ALA A 147 -1.31 9.54 6.91
C ALA A 147 -0.84 9.56 8.38
N LYS A 148 0.23 10.30 8.67
CA LYS A 148 0.76 10.46 10.04
C LYS A 148 -0.22 11.15 10.98
N GLN A 149 -0.99 12.14 10.51
CA GLN A 149 -2.03 12.80 11.31
C GLN A 149 -3.21 11.89 11.61
N LEU A 150 -3.63 11.05 10.64
CA LEU A 150 -4.76 10.13 10.80
C LEU A 150 -4.43 8.94 11.72
N ASN A 151 -3.22 8.40 11.62
CA ASN A 151 -2.73 7.29 12.43
C ASN A 151 -1.23 7.49 12.75
N PRO A 152 -0.91 8.18 13.86
CA PRO A 152 0.47 8.42 14.28
C PRO A 152 1.30 7.15 14.53
N ASP A 153 0.64 6.05 14.84
CA ASP A 153 1.27 4.78 15.17
C ASP A 153 1.24 3.77 14.01
N ASN A 154 0.98 4.23 12.78
CA ASN A 154 1.06 3.36 11.61
C ASN A 154 2.53 3.04 11.28
N PRO A 155 3.00 1.78 11.43
CA PRO A 155 4.40 1.45 11.18
C PRO A 155 4.81 1.68 9.73
N ARG A 156 3.93 1.44 8.76
CA ARG A 156 4.21 1.66 7.32
C ARG A 156 4.40 3.12 6.98
N THR A 157 3.61 4.00 7.61
CA THR A 157 3.81 5.46 7.53
C THR A 157 5.16 5.86 8.14
N ILE A 158 5.50 5.32 9.31
CA ILE A 158 6.77 5.59 10.00
C ILE A 158 7.96 5.09 9.17
N TYR A 159 7.87 3.88 8.59
CA TYR A 159 8.86 3.38 7.63
C TYR A 159 9.05 4.34 6.46
N LEU A 160 7.96 4.77 5.83
CA LEU A 160 8.06 5.66 4.66
C LEU A 160 8.67 7.02 5.03
N MET A 161 8.38 7.55 6.23
CA MET A 161 9.08 8.74 6.76
C MET A 161 10.58 8.48 6.92
N ALA A 162 10.97 7.29 7.42
CA ALA A 162 12.38 6.90 7.52
C ALA A 162 13.03 6.88 6.14
N TRP A 163 12.37 6.27 5.16
CA TRP A 163 12.85 6.20 3.80
C TRP A 163 13.09 7.58 3.19
N PHE A 164 12.15 8.52 3.35
CA PHE A 164 12.29 9.91 2.90
C PHE A 164 13.46 10.60 3.58
N LYS A 165 13.60 10.47 4.92
CA LYS A 165 14.68 11.07 5.68
C LYS A 165 16.05 10.54 5.24
N TYR A 166 16.15 9.27 4.90
CA TYR A 166 17.38 8.64 4.43
C TYR A 166 17.80 9.09 3.03
N ASN A 167 16.82 9.12 2.08
CA ASN A 167 17.09 9.35 0.67
C ASN A 167 17.07 10.83 0.26
N THR A 168 16.60 11.73 1.13
CA THR A 168 16.63 13.17 0.87
C THR A 168 17.99 13.75 1.25
N PRO A 169 18.62 14.61 0.43
CA PRO A 169 19.82 15.33 0.82
C PRO A 169 19.60 16.18 2.07
N LYS A 170 20.63 16.30 2.91
CA LYS A 170 20.55 17.06 4.19
C LYS A 170 20.06 18.50 3.99
N MET A 171 20.53 19.16 2.93
CA MET A 171 20.14 20.54 2.59
C MET A 171 18.64 20.70 2.28
N TRP A 172 17.94 19.61 1.96
CA TRP A 172 16.49 19.56 1.70
C TRP A 172 15.71 18.83 2.80
N GLY A 173 16.30 18.75 4.00
CA GLY A 173 15.64 18.20 5.18
C GLY A 173 15.81 16.71 5.40
N GLY A 174 16.75 16.06 4.69
CA GLY A 174 17.18 14.70 4.97
C GLY A 174 17.91 14.62 6.31
N ASP A 175 17.76 13.48 6.99
CA ASP A 175 18.38 13.22 8.30
C ASP A 175 18.53 11.69 8.47
N LYS A 176 19.76 11.21 8.29
CA LYS A 176 20.04 9.76 8.36
C LYS A 176 19.92 9.20 9.78
N ASP A 177 20.20 10.00 10.80
CA ASP A 177 20.09 9.54 12.20
C ASP A 177 18.63 9.42 12.59
N LEU A 178 17.79 10.39 12.24
CA LEU A 178 16.34 10.30 12.39
C LEU A 178 15.75 9.15 11.57
N ALA A 179 16.23 8.94 10.34
CA ALA A 179 15.80 7.82 9.50
C ALA A 179 16.05 6.48 10.18
N LYS A 180 17.24 6.28 10.79
CA LYS A 180 17.57 5.07 11.54
C LYS A 180 16.64 4.86 12.74
N GLN A 181 16.36 5.92 13.49
CA GLN A 181 15.44 5.86 14.62
C GLN A 181 14.03 5.46 14.18
N LEU A 182 13.49 6.11 13.16
CA LEU A 182 12.17 5.82 12.61
C LEU A 182 12.06 4.39 12.05
N ALA A 183 13.04 3.93 11.28
CA ALA A 183 13.05 2.55 10.76
C ALA A 183 13.13 1.52 11.89
N THR A 184 13.92 1.79 12.94
CA THR A 184 14.00 0.92 14.13
C THR A 184 12.66 0.89 14.88
N GLN A 185 11.98 2.03 15.00
CA GLN A 185 10.64 2.12 15.62
C GLN A 185 9.62 1.32 14.81
N SER A 186 9.56 1.52 13.49
CA SER A 186 8.65 0.80 12.60
C SER A 186 8.88 -0.70 12.67
N LEU A 187 10.14 -1.14 12.55
CA LEU A 187 10.50 -2.56 12.62
C LEU A 187 10.05 -3.20 13.94
N LYS A 188 10.24 -2.51 15.08
CA LYS A 188 9.79 -2.99 16.38
C LYS A 188 8.27 -3.20 16.42
N MET A 189 7.50 -2.29 15.83
CA MET A 189 6.04 -2.38 15.77
C MET A 189 5.57 -3.53 14.86
N LEU A 190 6.34 -3.84 13.80
CA LEU A 190 6.02 -4.91 12.84
C LEU A 190 6.48 -6.31 13.29
N GLN A 191 7.28 -6.44 14.36
CA GLN A 191 7.76 -7.74 14.83
C GLN A 191 6.65 -8.69 15.27
N ASN A 192 5.57 -8.15 15.83
CA ASN A 192 4.46 -8.90 16.39
C ASN A 192 3.19 -8.84 15.51
N THR A 193 3.32 -8.43 14.25
CA THR A 193 2.18 -8.39 13.35
C THR A 193 1.89 -9.80 12.84
N GLU A 194 0.74 -10.34 13.20
CA GLU A 194 0.27 -11.62 12.66
C GLU A 194 -0.03 -11.49 11.16
N THR A 195 0.16 -12.59 10.42
CA THR A 195 -0.25 -12.67 9.02
C THR A 195 -1.76 -12.54 8.93
N SER A 196 -2.22 -11.46 8.35
CA SER A 196 -3.63 -11.07 8.23
C SER A 196 -3.91 -10.65 6.79
N ILE A 197 -5.17 -10.59 6.42
CA ILE A 197 -5.58 -9.93 5.18
C ILE A 197 -5.38 -8.40 5.23
N ASN A 198 -5.26 -7.83 6.43
CA ASN A 198 -4.97 -6.40 6.61
C ASN A 198 -3.51 -6.08 6.25
N PRO A 199 -3.19 -4.81 5.94
CA PRO A 199 -1.83 -4.39 5.62
C PRO A 199 -0.84 -4.77 6.72
N HIS A 200 0.21 -5.53 6.35
CA HIS A 200 1.24 -6.02 7.28
C HIS A 200 2.66 -5.98 6.67
N TRP A 201 2.83 -5.37 5.48
CA TRP A 201 4.13 -5.14 4.85
C TRP A 201 4.96 -4.10 5.64
N GLY A 202 6.23 -3.96 5.28
CA GLY A 202 7.13 -2.95 5.85
C GLY A 202 8.32 -3.54 6.60
N LYS A 203 8.21 -4.77 7.14
CA LYS A 203 9.28 -5.40 7.93
C LYS A 203 10.54 -5.65 7.10
N ALA A 204 10.41 -6.17 5.90
CA ALA A 204 11.54 -6.43 5.00
C ALA A 204 12.18 -5.11 4.54
N GLU A 205 11.36 -4.12 4.25
CA GLU A 205 11.79 -2.79 3.83
C GLU A 205 12.55 -2.05 4.94
N ASP A 206 12.10 -2.14 6.20
CA ASP A 206 12.83 -1.59 7.35
C ASP A 206 14.18 -2.27 7.54
N GLN A 207 14.23 -3.60 7.41
CA GLN A 207 15.46 -4.37 7.51
C GLN A 207 16.46 -3.99 6.41
N GLU A 208 15.97 -3.81 5.18
CA GLU A 208 16.79 -3.33 4.05
C GLU A 208 17.33 -1.93 4.33
N LEU A 209 16.48 -1.00 4.77
CA LEU A 209 16.91 0.37 5.09
C LEU A 209 17.96 0.39 6.20
N LEU A 210 17.73 -0.35 7.27
CA LEU A 210 18.67 -0.45 8.40
C LEU A 210 19.99 -1.13 8.02
N SER A 211 20.01 -2.03 7.04
CA SER A 211 21.23 -2.66 6.56
C SER A 211 22.22 -1.68 5.92
N LYS A 212 21.75 -0.51 5.47
CA LYS A 212 22.56 0.56 4.86
C LYS A 212 23.38 1.37 5.89
N TYR A 213 23.21 1.09 7.18
CA TYR A 213 23.94 1.74 8.29
C TYR A 213 25.09 0.89 8.84
N LYS A 214 25.50 -0.13 8.09
CA LYS A 214 26.66 -0.99 8.45
C LYS A 214 27.96 -0.34 8.01
#